data_92a5cbc3c7ac95fb292979324b61d1e4
#
_entry.id   92a5cbc3c7ac95fb292979324b61d1e4
#
_cell.length_a   1.000
_cell.length_b   1.000
_cell.length_c   1.000
_cell.angle_alpha   90.00
_cell.angle_beta   90.00
_cell.angle_gamma   90.00
#
_symmetry.space_group_name_H-M   'P 1'
#
loop_
_entity.id
_entity.type
_entity.pdbx_description
1 polymer ?
#
loop_
_entity_poly.entity_id
_entity_poly.type
_entity_poly.pdbx_seq_one_letter_code
_entity_poly.pdbx_strand_id
1 'polypeptide(L)'
;MFGADPLVFPAVFAALYAAHEVGDHWLQTHGQACGKGAPGWSGRLLCARHVVTLTAVKAAAVTVVAVVLALPINPYAAATALAVDAISHYWADRRTTLLALADWLGRTVLPGKGEFARLGDGSAAPTGTGAYALDQSWHVGWLFAAALLASLGVA
;
A
#
# COMPACT_ATOMS: atom_id res chain seq x y z
N MET A 1 21.56 -17.05 7.81
CA MET A 1 20.96 -16.78 6.50
C MET A 1 19.47 -16.59 6.76
N PHE A 2 18.86 -15.50 6.36
CA PHE A 2 17.41 -15.33 6.49
C PHE A 2 16.77 -16.31 5.51
N GLY A 3 16.09 -17.36 6.00
CA GLY A 3 15.48 -18.41 5.19
C GLY A 3 14.19 -17.92 4.54
N ALA A 4 14.32 -17.12 3.47
CA ALA A 4 13.17 -16.73 2.64
C ALA A 4 12.95 -17.80 1.56
N ASP A 5 11.70 -18.22 1.37
CA ASP A 5 11.34 -19.14 0.30
C ASP A 5 11.25 -18.36 -1.03
N PRO A 6 12.03 -18.76 -2.06
CA PRO A 6 12.06 -18.06 -3.34
C PRO A 6 10.74 -18.16 -4.15
N LEU A 7 9.87 -19.12 -3.85
CA LEU A 7 8.57 -19.27 -4.51
C LEU A 7 7.48 -18.46 -3.79
N VAL A 8 7.57 -18.32 -2.47
CA VAL A 8 6.60 -17.57 -1.67
C VAL A 8 6.65 -16.08 -2.02
N PHE A 9 7.83 -15.48 -2.10
CA PHE A 9 7.96 -14.04 -2.37
C PHE A 9 7.23 -13.58 -3.64
N PRO A 10 7.51 -14.11 -4.85
CA PRO A 10 6.87 -13.63 -6.06
C PRO A 10 5.36 -13.91 -6.09
N ALA A 11 4.93 -15.05 -5.56
CA ALA A 11 3.52 -15.42 -5.52
C ALA A 11 2.73 -14.50 -4.59
N VAL A 12 3.26 -14.21 -3.39
CA VAL A 12 2.63 -13.29 -2.44
C VAL A 12 2.67 -11.86 -2.97
N PHE A 13 3.78 -11.42 -3.58
CA PHE A 13 3.84 -10.08 -4.19
C PHE A 13 2.78 -9.89 -5.27
N ALA A 14 2.64 -10.85 -6.19
CA ALA A 14 1.61 -10.80 -7.23
C ALA A 14 0.20 -10.78 -6.65
N ALA A 15 -0.08 -11.60 -5.62
CA ALA A 15 -1.38 -11.63 -4.94
C ALA A 15 -1.68 -10.29 -4.23
N LEU A 16 -0.72 -9.75 -3.50
CA LEU A 16 -0.87 -8.47 -2.80
C LEU A 16 -1.06 -7.32 -3.78
N TYR A 17 -0.31 -7.30 -4.89
CA TYR A 17 -0.42 -6.26 -5.91
C TYR A 17 -1.79 -6.30 -6.59
N ALA A 18 -2.24 -7.46 -7.06
CA ALA A 18 -3.55 -7.61 -7.68
C ALA A 18 -4.69 -7.24 -6.72
N ALA A 19 -4.60 -7.69 -5.45
CA ALA A 19 -5.58 -7.37 -4.42
C ALA A 19 -5.59 -5.87 -4.07
N HIS A 20 -4.43 -5.20 -4.10
CA HIS A 20 -4.32 -3.76 -3.91
C HIS A 20 -5.04 -2.99 -5.02
N GLU A 21 -4.76 -3.30 -6.29
CA GLU A 21 -5.41 -2.68 -7.45
C GLU A 21 -6.95 -2.82 -7.40
N VAL A 22 -7.42 -4.04 -7.09
CA VAL A 22 -8.86 -4.28 -6.94
C VAL A 22 -9.43 -3.52 -5.75
N GLY A 23 -8.75 -3.53 -4.62
CA GLY A 23 -9.21 -2.88 -3.41
C GLY A 23 -9.28 -1.35 -3.52
N ASP A 24 -8.26 -0.73 -4.10
CA ASP A 24 -8.18 0.73 -4.25
C ASP A 24 -9.08 1.28 -5.35
N HIS A 25 -9.24 0.54 -6.45
CA HIS A 25 -9.94 1.08 -7.61
C HIS A 25 -11.39 0.58 -7.76
N TRP A 26 -11.73 -0.60 -7.20
CA TRP A 26 -13.06 -1.17 -7.35
C TRP A 26 -13.86 -1.23 -6.05
N LEU A 27 -13.20 -1.49 -4.91
CA LEU A 27 -13.90 -1.66 -3.63
C LEU A 27 -13.91 -0.40 -2.78
N GLN A 28 -12.98 0.50 -3.00
CA GLN A 28 -12.98 1.81 -2.34
C GLN A 28 -14.21 2.62 -2.76
N THR A 29 -15.01 3.06 -1.79
CA THR A 29 -16.16 3.92 -2.11
C THR A 29 -15.73 5.34 -2.44
N HIS A 30 -16.55 6.06 -3.23
CA HIS A 30 -16.31 7.47 -3.54
C HIS A 30 -16.14 8.33 -2.26
N GLY A 31 -16.94 8.09 -1.23
CA GLY A 31 -16.83 8.79 0.04
C GLY A 31 -15.49 8.54 0.75
N GLN A 32 -14.98 7.30 0.72
CA GLN A 32 -13.65 6.98 1.23
C GLN A 32 -12.57 7.67 0.40
N ALA A 33 -12.64 7.57 -0.92
CA ALA A 33 -11.66 8.17 -1.83
C ALA A 33 -11.54 9.69 -1.63
N CYS A 34 -12.66 10.40 -1.50
CA CYS A 34 -12.66 11.86 -1.29
C CYS A 34 -12.29 12.26 0.13
N GLY A 35 -12.73 11.48 1.14
CA GLY A 35 -12.69 11.89 2.54
C GLY A 35 -11.52 11.35 3.35
N LYS A 36 -10.80 10.29 2.90
CA LYS A 36 -9.74 9.63 3.69
C LYS A 36 -8.58 10.56 4.11
N GLY A 37 -8.33 11.63 3.34
CA GLY A 37 -7.34 12.65 3.66
C GLY A 37 -7.84 13.79 4.55
N ALA A 38 -9.15 13.91 4.78
CA ALA A 38 -9.74 15.02 5.54
C ALA A 38 -9.25 15.07 7.01
N PRO A 39 -9.13 16.26 7.63
CA PRO A 39 -8.76 16.40 9.03
C PRO A 39 -9.85 15.85 9.97
N GLY A 40 -9.48 15.57 11.23
CA GLY A 40 -10.41 15.13 12.25
C GLY A 40 -10.78 13.64 12.19
N TRP A 41 -11.77 13.26 13.01
CA TRP A 41 -12.17 11.86 13.20
C TRP A 41 -12.87 11.27 11.98
N SER A 42 -13.68 12.05 11.26
CA SER A 42 -14.39 11.56 10.06
C SER A 42 -13.43 11.06 9.00
N GLY A 43 -12.40 11.85 8.67
CA GLY A 43 -11.38 11.44 7.71
C GLY A 43 -10.57 10.23 8.17
N ARG A 44 -10.22 10.19 9.47
CA ARG A 44 -9.52 9.02 10.05
C ARG A 44 -10.34 7.75 9.95
N LEU A 45 -11.64 7.83 10.22
CA LEU A 45 -12.53 6.68 10.16
C LEU A 45 -12.74 6.19 8.73
N LEU A 46 -12.88 7.11 7.75
CA LEU A 46 -12.98 6.75 6.33
C LEU A 46 -11.70 6.05 5.86
N CYS A 47 -10.54 6.56 6.23
CA CYS A 47 -9.25 5.93 5.95
C CYS A 47 -9.14 4.54 6.59
N ALA A 48 -9.47 4.41 7.88
CA ALA A 48 -9.42 3.13 8.59
C ALA A 48 -10.34 2.08 7.97
N ARG A 49 -11.59 2.46 7.62
CA ARG A 49 -12.53 1.55 6.94
C ARG A 49 -12.01 1.08 5.60
N HIS A 50 -11.41 1.97 4.81
CA HIS A 50 -10.79 1.60 3.54
C HIS A 50 -9.65 0.60 3.76
N VAL A 51 -8.71 0.91 4.66
CA VAL A 51 -7.55 0.05 4.96
C VAL A 51 -7.99 -1.32 5.47
N VAL A 52 -8.98 -1.40 6.35
CA VAL A 52 -9.51 -2.69 6.84
C VAL A 52 -10.09 -3.52 5.71
N THR A 53 -10.90 -2.92 4.84
CA THR A 53 -11.47 -3.62 3.68
C THR A 53 -10.37 -4.12 2.75
N LEU A 54 -9.40 -3.27 2.43
CA LEU A 54 -8.27 -3.60 1.56
C LEU A 54 -7.40 -4.72 2.16
N THR A 55 -7.11 -4.64 3.47
CA THR A 55 -6.33 -5.68 4.15
C THR A 55 -7.06 -7.03 4.14
N ALA A 56 -8.37 -7.03 4.31
CA ALA A 56 -9.17 -8.26 4.21
C ALA A 56 -9.10 -8.89 2.80
N VAL A 57 -9.15 -8.07 1.76
CA VAL A 57 -9.01 -8.53 0.35
C VAL A 57 -7.60 -9.09 0.10
N LYS A 58 -6.57 -8.41 0.58
CA LYS A 58 -5.18 -8.88 0.50
C LYS A 58 -4.98 -10.19 1.25
N ALA A 59 -5.54 -10.32 2.46
CA ALA A 59 -5.48 -11.56 3.24
C ALA A 59 -6.17 -12.71 2.50
N ALA A 60 -7.34 -12.48 1.92
CA ALA A 60 -8.04 -13.48 1.11
C ALA A 60 -7.21 -13.91 -0.11
N ALA A 61 -6.63 -12.96 -0.84
CA ALA A 61 -5.79 -13.25 -2.01
C ALA A 61 -4.55 -14.08 -1.64
N VAL A 62 -3.84 -13.71 -0.57
CA VAL A 62 -2.69 -14.47 -0.07
C VAL A 62 -3.10 -15.87 0.37
N THR A 63 -4.25 -16.02 1.06
CA THR A 63 -4.77 -17.32 1.46
C THR A 63 -5.09 -18.19 0.25
N VAL A 64 -5.77 -17.64 -0.76
CA VAL A 64 -6.08 -18.37 -2.00
C VAL A 64 -4.82 -18.85 -2.69
N VAL A 65 -3.83 -17.99 -2.87
CA VAL A 65 -2.56 -18.34 -3.51
C VAL A 65 -1.80 -19.39 -2.69
N ALA A 66 -1.75 -19.24 -1.36
CA ALA A 66 -1.12 -20.22 -0.47
C ALA A 66 -1.75 -21.61 -0.61
N VAL A 67 -3.09 -21.68 -0.64
CA VAL A 67 -3.80 -22.96 -0.76
C VAL A 67 -3.66 -23.56 -2.16
N VAL A 68 -3.88 -22.77 -3.21
CA VAL A 68 -3.87 -23.25 -4.60
C VAL A 68 -2.49 -23.72 -5.03
N LEU A 69 -1.45 -23.00 -4.61
CA LEU A 69 -0.06 -23.33 -4.95
C LEU A 69 0.66 -24.18 -3.89
N ALA A 70 -0.06 -24.57 -2.83
CA ALA A 70 0.51 -25.32 -1.69
C ALA A 70 1.78 -24.66 -1.12
N LEU A 71 1.79 -23.33 -0.99
CA LEU A 71 2.95 -22.60 -0.50
C LEU A 71 3.08 -22.72 1.01
N PRO A 72 4.32 -22.96 1.53
CA PRO A 72 4.58 -23.10 2.95
C PRO A 72 4.69 -21.71 3.62
N ILE A 73 3.61 -20.95 3.66
CA ILE A 73 3.59 -19.61 4.26
C ILE A 73 3.42 -19.72 5.78
N ASN A 74 4.34 -19.11 6.53
CA ASN A 74 4.18 -18.96 7.97
C ASN A 74 3.07 -17.95 8.28
N PRO A 75 1.98 -18.35 9.01
CA PRO A 75 0.85 -17.47 9.27
C PRO A 75 1.21 -16.22 10.10
N TYR A 76 2.20 -16.33 10.99
CA TYR A 76 2.67 -15.17 11.78
C TYR A 76 3.45 -14.16 10.90
N ALA A 77 4.28 -14.67 9.98
CA ALA A 77 4.98 -13.83 9.02
C ALA A 77 3.98 -13.11 8.08
N ALA A 78 2.99 -13.85 7.57
CA ALA A 78 1.91 -13.28 6.74
C ALA A 78 1.09 -12.23 7.50
N ALA A 79 0.70 -12.49 8.75
CA ALA A 79 -0.03 -11.53 9.58
C ALA A 79 0.80 -10.26 9.84
N THR A 80 2.09 -10.42 10.14
CA THR A 80 3.01 -9.29 10.35
C THR A 80 3.17 -8.48 9.06
N ALA A 81 3.32 -9.13 7.91
CA ALA A 81 3.41 -8.50 6.60
C ALA A 81 2.16 -7.65 6.29
N LEU A 82 0.97 -8.21 6.49
CA LEU A 82 -0.30 -7.51 6.30
C LEU A 82 -0.46 -6.33 7.27
N ALA A 83 -0.02 -6.47 8.52
CA ALA A 83 -0.08 -5.37 9.50
C ALA A 83 0.87 -4.22 9.12
N VAL A 84 2.08 -4.52 8.68
CA VAL A 84 3.06 -3.52 8.20
C VAL A 84 2.52 -2.80 6.97
N ASP A 85 1.98 -3.53 6.00
CA ASP A 85 1.35 -2.95 4.81
C ASP A 85 0.15 -2.05 5.19
N ALA A 86 -0.74 -2.51 6.07
CA ALA A 86 -1.90 -1.74 6.52
C ALA A 86 -1.52 -0.43 7.22
N ILE A 87 -0.50 -0.45 8.07
CA ILE A 87 0.01 0.75 8.76
C ILE A 87 0.58 1.74 7.74
N SER A 88 1.41 1.26 6.82
CA SER A 88 2.01 2.08 5.77
C SER A 88 0.95 2.67 4.84
N HIS A 89 -0.02 1.85 4.43
CA HIS A 89 -1.14 2.27 3.58
C HIS A 89 -1.97 3.36 4.27
N TYR A 90 -2.37 3.14 5.53
CA TYR A 90 -3.08 4.15 6.30
C TYR A 90 -2.30 5.47 6.36
N TRP A 91 -0.99 5.41 6.60
CA TRP A 91 -0.14 6.59 6.70
C TRP A 91 -0.12 7.38 5.38
N ALA A 92 0.07 6.72 4.24
CA ALA A 92 0.11 7.37 2.93
C ALA A 92 -1.26 7.97 2.55
N ASP A 93 -2.32 7.22 2.76
CA ASP A 93 -3.70 7.59 2.46
C ASP A 93 -4.20 8.84 3.21
N ARG A 94 -3.53 9.23 4.29
CA ARG A 94 -3.77 10.54 4.91
C ARG A 94 -3.33 11.70 4.02
N ARG A 95 -2.68 11.45 2.89
CA ARG A 95 -2.21 12.41 1.87
C ARG A 95 -1.27 13.48 2.42
N THR A 96 -1.66 14.20 3.47
CA THR A 96 -0.85 15.25 4.09
C THR A 96 0.49 14.74 4.60
N THR A 97 0.54 13.49 5.07
CA THR A 97 1.77 12.83 5.55
C THR A 97 2.75 12.58 4.40
N LEU A 98 2.26 12.05 3.28
CA LEU A 98 3.07 11.78 2.10
C LEU A 98 3.58 13.08 1.45
N LEU A 99 2.72 14.09 1.33
CA LEU A 99 3.10 15.41 0.82
C LEU A 99 4.14 16.08 1.72
N ALA A 100 3.97 16.01 3.05
CA ALA A 100 4.95 16.53 3.99
C ALA A 100 6.31 15.84 3.87
N LEU A 101 6.32 14.51 3.65
CA LEU A 101 7.54 13.76 3.37
C LEU A 101 8.19 14.23 2.05
N ALA A 102 7.41 14.40 0.97
CA ALA A 102 7.91 14.90 -0.31
C ALA A 102 8.53 16.29 -0.17
N ASP A 103 7.89 17.20 0.58
CA ASP A 103 8.40 18.53 0.86
C ASP A 103 9.69 18.50 1.70
N TRP A 104 9.75 17.63 2.71
CA TRP A 104 10.95 17.48 3.52
C TRP A 104 12.11 16.94 2.68
N LEU A 105 11.88 15.89 1.89
CA LEU A 105 12.90 15.35 0.97
C LEU A 105 13.34 16.39 -0.06
N GLY A 106 12.42 17.19 -0.58
CA GLY A 106 12.72 18.25 -1.54
C GLY A 106 13.65 19.32 -0.98
N ARG A 107 13.54 19.60 0.33
CA ARG A 107 14.40 20.57 1.02
C ARG A 107 15.73 20.00 1.48
N THR A 108 15.88 18.67 1.59
CA THR A 108 17.06 18.06 2.23
C THR A 108 17.95 17.29 1.27
N VAL A 109 17.39 16.31 0.54
CA VAL A 109 18.20 15.33 -0.22
C VAL A 109 17.78 15.14 -1.67
N LEU A 110 16.54 15.51 -2.04
CA LEU A 110 15.99 15.30 -3.38
C LEU A 110 15.36 16.61 -3.92
N PRO A 111 16.15 17.59 -4.33
CA PRO A 111 15.64 18.87 -4.83
C PRO A 111 14.56 18.68 -5.90
N GLY A 112 13.46 19.44 -5.78
CA GLY A 112 12.33 19.35 -6.70
C GLY A 112 11.27 18.28 -6.34
N LYS A 113 11.42 17.50 -5.26
CA LYS A 113 10.46 16.45 -4.91
C LYS A 113 9.12 17.03 -4.46
N GLY A 114 9.10 18.15 -3.75
CA GLY A 114 7.88 18.85 -3.37
C GLY A 114 7.10 19.40 -4.58
N GLU A 115 7.82 19.94 -5.56
CA GLU A 115 7.28 20.42 -6.83
C GLU A 115 6.73 19.27 -7.67
N PHE A 116 7.46 18.15 -7.74
CA PHE A 116 6.97 16.94 -8.40
C PHE A 116 5.66 16.45 -7.80
N ALA A 117 5.52 16.45 -6.47
CA ALA A 117 4.29 16.03 -5.81
C ALA A 117 3.06 16.89 -6.21
N ARG A 118 3.28 18.13 -6.66
CA ARG A 118 2.23 19.05 -7.10
C ARG A 118 2.06 19.11 -8.61
N LEU A 119 2.83 18.32 -9.35
CA LEU A 119 2.74 18.27 -10.81
C LEU A 119 1.31 17.83 -11.22
N GLY A 120 0.68 18.59 -12.06
CA GLY A 120 -0.66 18.33 -12.55
C GLY A 120 -1.80 18.77 -11.61
N ASP A 121 -1.52 19.38 -10.47
CA ASP A 121 -2.55 19.94 -9.60
C ASP A 121 -3.36 21.03 -10.35
N GLY A 122 -4.70 20.91 -10.27
CA GLY A 122 -5.61 21.82 -10.94
C GLY A 122 -5.75 21.63 -12.47
N SER A 123 -5.12 20.60 -13.04
CA SER A 123 -5.23 20.24 -14.47
C SER A 123 -5.91 18.87 -14.65
N ALA A 124 -6.54 18.67 -15.81
CA ALA A 124 -7.02 17.36 -16.25
C ALA A 124 -5.85 16.55 -16.82
N ALA A 125 -4.93 16.12 -15.97
CA ALA A 125 -3.78 15.33 -16.39
C ALA A 125 -4.21 13.90 -16.77
N PRO A 126 -3.99 13.45 -18.00
CA PRO A 126 -4.44 12.14 -18.46
C PRO A 126 -3.72 10.96 -17.74
N THR A 127 -2.59 11.23 -17.16
CA THR A 127 -1.77 10.23 -16.41
C THR A 127 -1.84 10.39 -14.89
N GLY A 128 -2.74 11.25 -14.38
CA GLY A 128 -2.83 11.59 -12.96
C GLY A 128 -1.85 12.69 -12.54
N THR A 129 -1.82 13.01 -11.24
CA THR A 129 -0.95 14.02 -10.65
C THR A 129 0.35 13.41 -10.12
N GLY A 130 1.34 14.26 -9.81
CA GLY A 130 2.56 13.84 -9.12
C GLY A 130 2.27 13.24 -7.74
N ALA A 131 1.29 13.78 -7.01
CA ALA A 131 0.82 13.20 -5.74
C ALA A 131 0.29 11.77 -5.92
N TYR A 132 -0.51 11.50 -6.96
CA TYR A 132 -1.01 10.16 -7.26
C TYR A 132 0.15 9.19 -7.59
N ALA A 133 1.11 9.64 -8.40
CA ALA A 133 2.28 8.81 -8.74
C ALA A 133 3.11 8.44 -7.49
N LEU A 134 3.31 9.39 -6.57
CA LEU A 134 3.99 9.11 -5.29
C LEU A 134 3.20 8.15 -4.42
N ASP A 135 1.89 8.33 -4.32
CA ASP A 135 0.99 7.47 -3.55
C ASP A 135 1.03 6.04 -4.05
N GLN A 136 0.84 5.82 -5.36
CA GLN A 136 0.89 4.48 -5.95
C GLN A 136 2.28 3.84 -5.82
N SER A 137 3.36 4.58 -6.05
CA SER A 137 4.72 4.05 -5.89
C SER A 137 5.06 3.69 -4.44
N TRP A 138 4.54 4.44 -3.47
CA TRP A 138 4.65 4.14 -2.05
C TRP A 138 3.99 2.82 -1.70
N HIS A 139 2.74 2.62 -2.14
CA HIS A 139 2.02 1.38 -1.91
C HIS A 139 2.74 0.18 -2.54
N VAL A 140 3.15 0.27 -3.80
CA VAL A 140 3.90 -0.82 -4.47
C VAL A 140 5.19 -1.16 -3.73
N GLY A 141 5.94 -0.15 -3.27
CA GLY A 141 7.15 -0.37 -2.47
C GLY A 141 6.87 -1.12 -1.16
N TRP A 142 5.78 -0.80 -0.48
CA TRP A 142 5.40 -1.49 0.75
C TRP A 142 4.78 -2.87 0.52
N LEU A 143 4.11 -3.11 -0.60
CA LEU A 143 3.70 -4.47 -1.02
C LEU A 143 4.91 -5.37 -1.25
N PHE A 144 5.98 -4.82 -1.84
CA PHE A 144 7.25 -5.54 -1.99
C PHE A 144 7.85 -5.91 -0.62
N ALA A 145 7.93 -4.94 0.31
CA ALA A 145 8.42 -5.19 1.66
C ALA A 145 7.56 -6.23 2.41
N ALA A 146 6.23 -6.13 2.31
CA ALA A 146 5.31 -7.09 2.91
C ALA A 146 5.49 -8.49 2.32
N ALA A 147 5.66 -8.63 1.01
CA ALA A 147 5.92 -9.93 0.38
C ALA A 147 7.25 -10.55 0.85
N LEU A 148 8.29 -9.73 1.03
CA LEU A 148 9.55 -10.20 1.62
C LEU A 148 9.34 -10.70 3.06
N LEU A 149 8.62 -9.95 3.89
CA LEU A 149 8.30 -10.37 5.27
C LEU A 149 7.50 -11.67 5.29
N ALA A 150 6.49 -11.81 4.43
CA ALA A 150 5.67 -13.01 4.35
C ALA A 150 6.47 -14.26 3.90
N SER A 151 7.57 -14.07 3.18
CA SER A 151 8.46 -15.16 2.73
C SER A 151 9.46 -15.62 3.77
N LEU A 152 9.56 -14.94 4.92
CA LEU A 152 10.47 -15.30 6.00
C LEU A 152 9.87 -16.40 6.89
N GLY A 153 10.75 -17.21 7.51
CA GLY A 153 10.35 -18.19 8.51
C GLY A 153 9.58 -19.38 7.94
N VAL A 154 9.78 -19.69 6.67
CA VAL A 154 9.36 -20.95 6.07
C VAL A 154 10.22 -22.05 6.69
N ALA A 155 9.58 -23.01 7.35
CA ALA A 155 10.23 -24.14 8.02
C ALA A 155 10.60 -25.22 7.01
#